data_ffc127be21cd2a08e2686dfdd7fab53c
#
_entry.id   ffc127be21cd2a08e2686dfdd7fab53c
#
_cell.length_a   1.000
_cell.length_b   1.000
_cell.length_c   1.000
_cell.angle_alpha   90.00
_cell.angle_beta   90.00
_cell.angle_gamma   90.00
#
_symmetry.space_group_name_H-M   'P 1'
#
loop_
_entity.id
_entity.type
_entity.pdbx_description
1 polymer ?
#
loop_
_entity_poly.entity_id
_entity_poly.type
_entity_poly.pdbx_seq_one_letter_code
_entity_poly.pdbx_strand_id
1 'polypeptide(L)'
;DHHPLEVICTERMRLQPNMGSCATLVWTMLQEMHYPVEKNRDLGTALYYGLYMDTNQFSELSNPVDMDMRESLNFDKNQISLFRNSNISLRELEIAGVAMLRCNYNDDYQFAVIHSQPCDPNVLGLISDFLLQVAGVNTCVVYNEDSGGYKFSVRSCIREVNASELSDYLSE
;
A
#
# COMPACT_ATOMS: atom_id res chain seq x y z
N ASP A 1 2.71 -14.39 -1.93
CA ASP A 1 2.84 -13.03 -1.42
C ASP A 1 4.02 -12.33 -2.10
N HIS A 2 3.98 -11.02 -2.25
CA HIS A 2 5.06 -10.20 -2.77
C HIS A 2 5.87 -9.50 -1.67
N HIS A 3 5.43 -9.60 -0.41
CA HIS A 3 6.20 -9.10 0.73
C HIS A 3 7.27 -10.10 1.16
N PRO A 4 8.44 -9.65 1.64
CA PRO A 4 9.39 -10.52 2.32
C PRO A 4 8.77 -11.02 3.62
N LEU A 5 8.69 -12.33 3.79
CA LEU A 5 8.15 -12.96 4.99
C LEU A 5 9.25 -13.71 5.73
N GLU A 6 9.36 -13.49 7.03
CA GLU A 6 10.25 -14.23 7.94
C GLU A 6 9.62 -15.49 8.52
N VAL A 7 8.66 -16.08 7.80
CA VAL A 7 7.95 -17.29 8.23
C VAL A 7 8.44 -18.53 7.50
N ILE A 8 8.27 -19.70 8.14
CA ILE A 8 8.60 -21.00 7.54
C ILE A 8 7.73 -21.21 6.31
N CYS A 9 8.33 -21.21 5.12
CA CYS A 9 7.66 -21.46 3.86
C CYS A 9 7.23 -22.94 3.79
N THR A 10 6.00 -23.17 3.35
CA THR A 10 5.48 -24.49 3.02
C THR A 10 5.44 -24.68 1.50
N GLU A 11 5.31 -25.93 1.03
CA GLU A 11 5.16 -26.23 -0.41
C GLU A 11 3.95 -25.55 -1.08
N ARG A 12 3.01 -25.03 -0.27
CA ARG A 12 1.81 -24.33 -0.74
C ARG A 12 1.98 -22.80 -0.77
N MET A 13 3.15 -22.30 -0.37
CA MET A 13 3.44 -20.86 -0.37
C MET A 13 4.25 -20.50 -1.61
N ARG A 14 3.86 -19.40 -2.25
CA ARG A 14 4.65 -18.73 -3.29
C ARG A 14 5.01 -17.34 -2.80
N LEU A 15 6.30 -17.05 -2.76
CA LEU A 15 6.84 -15.74 -2.40
C LEU A 15 7.65 -15.22 -3.57
N GLN A 16 7.33 -14.01 -4.02
CA GLN A 16 8.00 -13.33 -5.13
C GLN A 16 8.21 -11.86 -4.76
N PRO A 17 9.20 -11.56 -3.89
CA PRO A 17 9.40 -10.21 -3.36
C PRO A 17 9.75 -9.16 -4.41
N ASN A 18 10.12 -9.58 -5.62
CA ASN A 18 10.46 -8.68 -6.72
C ASN A 18 9.24 -8.28 -7.58
N MET A 19 8.06 -8.85 -7.32
CA MET A 19 6.83 -8.46 -8.00
C MET A 19 6.21 -7.26 -7.28
N GLY A 20 5.66 -6.34 -8.03
CA GLY A 20 5.03 -5.14 -7.51
C GLY A 20 3.69 -5.40 -6.83
N SER A 21 3.07 -6.57 -7.07
CA SER A 21 1.77 -6.91 -6.50
C SER A 21 1.56 -8.41 -6.35
N CYS A 22 0.80 -8.79 -5.32
CA CYS A 22 0.26 -10.16 -5.22
C CYS A 22 -0.69 -10.49 -6.40
N ALA A 23 -1.33 -9.50 -7.00
CA ALA A 23 -2.14 -9.68 -8.21
C ALA A 23 -1.32 -10.23 -9.38
N THR A 24 -0.07 -9.81 -9.55
CA THR A 24 0.84 -10.34 -10.57
C THR A 24 1.18 -11.80 -10.32
N LEU A 25 1.40 -12.18 -9.06
CA LEU A 25 1.65 -13.57 -8.69
C LEU A 25 0.43 -14.45 -9.01
N VAL A 26 -0.78 -13.99 -8.69
CA VAL A 26 -2.03 -14.69 -9.05
C VAL A 26 -2.17 -14.79 -10.57
N TRP A 27 -1.89 -13.73 -11.32
CA TRP A 27 -1.93 -13.75 -12.78
C TRP A 27 -0.95 -14.78 -13.36
N THR A 28 0.30 -14.84 -12.88
CA THR A 28 1.28 -15.85 -13.33
C THR A 28 0.80 -17.27 -13.05
N MET A 29 0.19 -17.52 -11.89
CA MET A 29 -0.41 -18.82 -11.57
C MET A 29 -1.53 -19.19 -12.54
N LEU A 30 -2.39 -18.25 -12.89
CA LEU A 30 -3.46 -18.46 -13.87
C LEU A 30 -2.91 -18.74 -15.27
N GLN A 31 -1.81 -18.06 -15.67
CA GLN A 31 -1.12 -18.36 -16.93
C GLN A 31 -0.53 -19.78 -16.95
N GLU A 32 0.11 -20.22 -15.85
CA GLU A 32 0.61 -21.60 -15.71
C GLU A 32 -0.51 -22.64 -15.82
N MET A 33 -1.71 -22.32 -15.33
CA MET A 33 -2.91 -23.15 -15.43
C MET A 33 -3.60 -23.05 -16.80
N HIS A 34 -3.07 -22.28 -17.74
CA HIS A 34 -3.67 -21.98 -19.04
C HIS A 34 -5.10 -21.42 -18.94
N TYR A 35 -5.39 -20.68 -17.86
CA TYR A 35 -6.67 -20.02 -17.69
C TYR A 35 -6.75 -18.76 -18.58
N PRO A 36 -7.79 -18.62 -19.44
CA PRO A 36 -7.90 -17.50 -20.37
C PRO A 36 -8.35 -16.21 -19.67
N VAL A 37 -7.46 -15.55 -18.93
CA VAL A 37 -7.73 -14.33 -18.14
C VAL A 37 -8.30 -13.22 -19.05
N GLU A 38 -7.81 -13.11 -20.26
CA GLU A 38 -8.23 -12.11 -21.27
C GLU A 38 -9.72 -12.20 -21.65
N LYS A 39 -10.36 -13.37 -21.43
CA LYS A 39 -11.79 -13.60 -21.66
C LYS A 39 -12.67 -13.22 -20.48
N ASN A 40 -12.06 -13.00 -19.33
CA ASN A 40 -12.78 -12.66 -18.10
C ASN A 40 -12.47 -11.20 -17.70
N ARG A 41 -13.31 -10.26 -18.15
CA ARG A 41 -13.12 -8.84 -17.94
C ARG A 41 -13.17 -8.44 -16.47
N ASP A 42 -14.01 -9.08 -15.67
CA ASP A 42 -14.12 -8.77 -14.24
C ASP A 42 -12.88 -9.20 -13.48
N LEU A 43 -12.36 -10.40 -13.78
CA LEU A 43 -11.09 -10.86 -13.23
C LEU A 43 -9.92 -9.97 -13.69
N GLY A 44 -9.90 -9.61 -14.98
CA GLY A 44 -8.91 -8.66 -15.51
C GLY A 44 -8.97 -7.31 -14.81
N THR A 45 -10.17 -6.80 -14.52
CA THR A 45 -10.37 -5.55 -13.77
C THR A 45 -9.86 -5.66 -12.33
N ALA A 46 -10.14 -6.77 -11.64
CA ALA A 46 -9.67 -6.99 -10.28
C ALA A 46 -8.14 -7.07 -10.21
N LEU A 47 -7.50 -7.85 -11.11
CA LEU A 47 -6.05 -7.99 -11.18
C LEU A 47 -5.37 -6.66 -11.52
N TYR A 48 -5.92 -5.91 -12.50
CA TYR A 48 -5.41 -4.60 -12.89
C TYR A 48 -5.47 -3.61 -11.71
N TYR A 49 -6.60 -3.60 -10.97
CA TYR A 49 -6.77 -2.72 -9.83
C TYR A 49 -5.83 -3.08 -8.67
N GLY A 50 -5.62 -4.36 -8.40
CA GLY A 50 -4.64 -4.80 -7.40
C GLY A 50 -3.23 -4.30 -7.72
N LEU A 51 -2.75 -4.50 -8.96
CA LEU A 51 -1.46 -3.99 -9.38
C LEU A 51 -1.39 -2.45 -9.31
N TYR A 52 -2.46 -1.76 -9.73
CA TYR A 52 -2.55 -0.30 -9.71
C TYR A 52 -2.40 0.27 -8.29
N MET A 53 -3.02 -0.37 -7.30
CA MET A 53 -2.96 0.07 -5.90
C MET A 53 -1.60 -0.25 -5.26
N ASP A 54 -1.10 -1.47 -5.43
CA ASP A 54 0.15 -1.94 -4.81
C ASP A 54 1.39 -1.22 -5.36
N THR A 55 1.32 -0.68 -6.58
CA THR A 55 2.44 0.01 -7.24
C THR A 55 2.28 1.53 -7.31
N ASN A 56 1.53 2.09 -6.37
CA ASN A 56 1.28 3.53 -6.29
C ASN A 56 0.89 4.12 -7.65
N GLN A 57 -0.22 3.62 -8.22
CA GLN A 57 -0.75 4.04 -9.53
C GLN A 57 0.27 3.83 -10.69
N PHE A 58 1.04 2.74 -10.60
CA PHE A 58 2.13 2.36 -11.52
C PHE A 58 3.40 3.22 -11.46
N SER A 59 3.49 4.17 -10.53
CA SER A 59 4.70 4.99 -10.37
C SER A 59 5.91 4.16 -9.88
N GLU A 60 5.66 3.05 -9.18
CA GLU A 60 6.66 2.14 -8.64
C GLU A 60 6.80 0.84 -9.45
N LEU A 61 6.21 0.81 -10.64
CA LEU A 61 6.24 -0.35 -11.52
C LEU A 61 7.64 -0.54 -12.11
N SER A 62 8.35 -1.58 -11.70
CA SER A 62 9.73 -1.86 -12.12
C SER A 62 9.95 -3.25 -12.69
N ASN A 63 9.12 -4.23 -12.31
CA ASN A 63 9.28 -5.61 -12.75
C ASN A 63 8.65 -5.82 -14.15
N PRO A 64 9.36 -6.44 -15.11
CA PRO A 64 8.81 -6.71 -16.45
C PRO A 64 7.53 -7.54 -16.44
N VAL A 65 7.37 -8.50 -15.51
CA VAL A 65 6.17 -9.34 -15.41
C VAL A 65 4.93 -8.53 -15.02
N ASP A 66 5.11 -7.51 -14.17
CA ASP A 66 4.03 -6.57 -13.83
C ASP A 66 3.60 -5.76 -15.06
N MET A 67 4.56 -5.35 -15.88
CA MET A 67 4.29 -4.60 -17.12
C MET A 67 3.55 -5.49 -18.13
N ASP A 68 3.99 -6.74 -18.32
CA ASP A 68 3.34 -7.71 -19.21
C ASP A 68 1.89 -7.97 -18.77
N MET A 69 1.67 -8.17 -17.47
CA MET A 69 0.32 -8.33 -16.93
C MET A 69 -0.54 -7.11 -17.24
N ARG A 70 -0.08 -5.91 -16.89
CA ARG A 70 -0.81 -4.66 -17.14
C ARG A 70 -1.25 -4.51 -18.60
N GLU A 71 -0.37 -4.87 -19.55
CA GLU A 71 -0.63 -4.70 -20.97
C GLU A 71 -1.54 -5.80 -21.56
N SER A 72 -1.53 -7.00 -20.98
CA SER A 72 -2.33 -8.14 -21.44
C SER A 72 -3.77 -8.14 -20.93
N LEU A 73 -4.06 -7.44 -19.84
CA LEU A 73 -5.37 -7.50 -19.20
C LEU A 73 -6.45 -6.74 -19.97
N ASN A 74 -7.59 -7.41 -20.15
CA ASN A 74 -8.84 -6.77 -20.57
C ASN A 74 -9.59 -6.32 -19.30
N PHE A 75 -9.74 -5.02 -19.10
CA PHE A 75 -10.35 -4.46 -17.89
C PHE A 75 -11.38 -3.37 -18.17
N ASP A 76 -12.20 -3.06 -17.16
CA ASP A 76 -13.19 -1.99 -17.23
C ASP A 76 -12.67 -0.69 -16.59
N LYS A 77 -12.39 0.30 -17.45
CA LYS A 77 -11.92 1.62 -17.01
C LYS A 77 -12.91 2.35 -16.10
N ASN A 78 -14.21 2.13 -16.29
CA ASN A 78 -15.23 2.78 -15.48
C ASN A 78 -15.27 2.18 -14.08
N GLN A 79 -15.12 0.86 -13.96
CA GLN A 79 -15.02 0.18 -12.67
C GLN A 79 -13.73 0.60 -11.93
N ILE A 80 -12.60 0.69 -12.61
CA ILE A 80 -11.36 1.21 -12.00
C ILE A 80 -11.56 2.61 -11.43
N SER A 81 -12.21 3.50 -12.21
CA SER A 81 -12.52 4.86 -11.75
C SER A 81 -13.48 4.86 -10.55
N LEU A 82 -14.47 3.98 -10.56
CA LEU A 82 -15.41 3.84 -9.45
C LEU A 82 -14.68 3.36 -8.18
N PHE A 83 -13.86 2.32 -8.27
CA PHE A 83 -13.10 1.80 -7.14
C PHE A 83 -12.17 2.87 -6.56
N ARG A 84 -11.44 3.57 -7.42
CA ARG A 84 -10.54 4.65 -7.02
C ARG A 84 -11.26 5.78 -6.26
N ASN A 85 -12.49 6.11 -6.66
CA ASN A 85 -13.28 7.20 -6.07
C ASN A 85 -14.11 6.77 -4.84
N SER A 86 -14.13 5.48 -4.51
CA SER A 86 -14.91 4.95 -3.39
C SER A 86 -14.05 4.43 -2.22
N ASN A 87 -12.74 4.61 -2.28
CA ASN A 87 -11.80 4.07 -1.30
C ASN A 87 -11.80 4.82 0.04
N ILE A 88 -12.29 6.05 0.08
CA ILE A 88 -12.25 6.89 1.28
C ILE A 88 -13.67 7.38 1.56
N SER A 89 -14.19 7.07 2.75
CA SER A 89 -15.44 7.62 3.24
C SER A 89 -15.26 9.04 3.80
N LEU A 90 -16.36 9.81 3.89
CA LEU A 90 -16.32 11.15 4.52
C LEU A 90 -15.83 11.09 5.97
N ARG A 91 -16.18 10.03 6.70
CA ARG A 91 -15.72 9.83 8.07
C ARG A 91 -14.20 9.62 8.16
N GLU A 92 -13.65 8.83 7.28
CA GLU A 92 -12.18 8.61 7.20
C GLU A 92 -11.44 9.88 6.82
N LEU A 93 -12.01 10.66 5.88
CA LEU A 93 -11.47 11.97 5.51
C LEU A 93 -11.52 12.96 6.69
N GLU A 94 -12.59 12.96 7.48
CA GLU A 94 -12.72 13.79 8.69
C GLU A 94 -11.65 13.42 9.74
N ILE A 95 -11.48 12.12 10.00
CA ILE A 95 -10.44 11.60 10.89
C ILE A 95 -9.04 12.05 10.42
N ALA A 96 -8.74 11.88 9.14
CA ALA A 96 -7.48 12.29 8.56
C ALA A 96 -7.26 13.80 8.68
N GLY A 97 -8.28 14.61 8.38
CA GLY A 97 -8.21 16.07 8.51
C GLY A 97 -7.91 16.55 9.94
N VAL A 98 -8.60 15.99 10.93
CA VAL A 98 -8.36 16.32 12.35
C VAL A 98 -6.98 15.86 12.78
N ALA A 99 -6.53 14.69 12.34
CA ALA A 99 -5.19 14.19 12.66
C ALA A 99 -4.09 15.09 12.08
N MET A 100 -4.23 15.53 10.84
CA MET A 100 -3.28 16.43 10.16
C MET A 100 -3.13 17.78 10.87
N LEU A 101 -4.22 18.32 11.45
CA LEU A 101 -4.16 19.54 12.25
C LEU A 101 -3.31 19.39 13.53
N ARG A 102 -3.03 18.18 13.94
CA ARG A 102 -2.23 17.83 15.14
C ARG A 102 -0.82 17.34 14.77
N CYS A 103 -0.40 17.59 13.54
CA CYS A 103 0.91 17.15 13.06
C CYS A 103 2.03 17.80 13.87
N ASN A 104 2.92 16.97 14.39
CA ASN A 104 4.16 17.39 15.03
C ASN A 104 5.28 17.22 14.00
N TYR A 105 5.79 18.31 13.47
CA TYR A 105 6.80 18.33 12.45
C TYR A 105 8.14 18.82 13.01
N ASN A 106 9.22 18.14 12.65
CA ASN A 106 10.59 18.53 12.96
C ASN A 106 11.30 18.95 11.67
N ASP A 107 11.64 20.22 11.57
CA ASP A 107 12.26 20.83 10.36
C ASP A 107 13.72 20.40 10.17
N ASP A 108 14.47 20.26 11.26
CA ASP A 108 15.89 19.90 11.20
C ASP A 108 16.11 18.50 10.63
N TYR A 109 15.24 17.55 10.99
CA TYR A 109 15.31 16.14 10.55
C TYR A 109 14.25 15.78 9.51
N GLN A 110 13.38 16.71 9.14
CA GLN A 110 12.34 16.55 8.10
C GLN A 110 11.44 15.33 8.36
N PHE A 111 11.03 15.14 9.60
CA PHE A 111 10.07 14.10 9.94
C PHE A 111 8.81 14.65 10.58
N ALA A 112 7.72 13.89 10.43
CA ALA A 112 6.41 14.22 10.98
C ALA A 112 5.88 13.08 11.84
N VAL A 113 5.25 13.43 12.98
CA VAL A 113 4.55 12.47 13.85
C VAL A 113 3.13 12.95 14.06
N ILE A 114 2.17 12.05 13.87
CA ILE A 114 0.75 12.32 14.10
C ILE A 114 0.15 11.27 15.04
N HIS A 115 -0.52 11.77 16.09
CA HIS A 115 -1.42 10.96 16.91
C HIS A 115 -2.85 11.13 16.39
N SER A 116 -3.41 10.06 15.82
CA SER A 116 -4.80 10.01 15.36
C SER A 116 -5.72 9.48 16.47
N GLN A 117 -7.00 9.78 16.37
CA GLN A 117 -8.01 9.04 17.14
C GLN A 117 -8.07 7.58 16.65
N PRO A 118 -8.61 6.64 17.47
CA PRO A 118 -8.79 5.25 17.07
C PRO A 118 -9.54 5.14 15.73
N CYS A 119 -8.94 4.44 14.77
CA CYS A 119 -9.48 4.26 13.42
C CYS A 119 -8.93 2.97 12.80
N ASP A 120 -9.45 2.62 11.64
CA ASP A 120 -8.93 1.53 10.84
C ASP A 120 -7.45 1.79 10.45
N PRO A 121 -6.57 0.79 10.48
CA PRO A 121 -5.17 0.93 10.05
C PRO A 121 -4.99 1.52 8.66
N ASN A 122 -5.92 1.29 7.74
CA ASN A 122 -5.89 1.88 6.40
C ASN A 122 -5.96 3.41 6.43
N VAL A 123 -6.66 3.99 7.42
CA VAL A 123 -6.71 5.45 7.61
C VAL A 123 -5.36 6.00 8.07
N LEU A 124 -4.62 5.24 8.91
CA LEU A 124 -3.26 5.63 9.29
C LEU A 124 -2.34 5.64 8.07
N GLY A 125 -2.45 4.62 7.20
CA GLY A 125 -1.75 4.55 5.92
C GLY A 125 -2.07 5.75 5.03
N LEU A 126 -3.35 6.08 4.86
CA LEU A 126 -3.81 7.24 4.10
C LEU A 126 -3.19 8.55 4.59
N ILE A 127 -3.16 8.78 5.90
CA ILE A 127 -2.56 9.99 6.50
C ILE A 127 -1.06 10.02 6.22
N SER A 128 -0.36 8.88 6.36
CA SER A 128 1.07 8.76 6.10
C SER A 128 1.40 9.07 4.63
N ASP A 129 0.60 8.55 3.69
CA ASP A 129 0.79 8.77 2.27
C ASP A 129 0.57 10.25 1.88
N PHE A 130 -0.35 10.94 2.54
CA PHE A 130 -0.51 12.39 2.37
C PHE A 130 0.67 13.17 2.92
N LEU A 131 1.23 12.77 4.07
CA LEU A 131 2.38 13.46 4.67
C LEU A 131 3.61 13.39 3.77
N LEU A 132 3.88 12.26 3.12
CA LEU A 132 5.01 12.14 2.20
C LEU A 132 4.87 12.96 0.91
N GLN A 133 3.68 13.50 0.63
CA GLN A 133 3.48 14.44 -0.48
C GLN A 133 3.80 15.88 -0.09
N VAL A 134 4.05 16.16 1.20
CA VAL A 134 4.41 17.50 1.68
C VAL A 134 5.91 17.70 1.51
N ALA A 135 6.27 18.78 0.83
CA ALA A 135 7.67 19.16 0.66
C ALA A 135 8.35 19.33 2.03
N GLY A 136 9.47 18.66 2.24
CA GLY A 136 10.21 18.70 3.51
C GLY A 136 9.82 17.61 4.51
N VAL A 137 8.86 16.74 4.21
CA VAL A 137 8.60 15.53 5.02
C VAL A 137 9.21 14.33 4.34
N ASN A 138 10.30 13.82 4.90
CA ASN A 138 11.02 12.66 4.37
C ASN A 138 10.64 11.35 5.08
N THR A 139 10.19 11.45 6.32
CA THR A 139 9.77 10.30 7.14
C THR A 139 8.56 10.69 7.96
N CYS A 140 7.61 9.78 8.13
CA CYS A 140 6.48 10.01 9.01
C CYS A 140 6.09 8.76 9.79
N VAL A 141 5.57 9.02 11.00
CA VAL A 141 4.94 8.03 11.88
C VAL A 141 3.55 8.52 12.22
N VAL A 142 2.55 7.76 11.84
CA VAL A 142 1.15 8.03 12.20
C VAL A 142 0.65 6.88 13.06
N TYR A 143 0.12 7.19 14.23
CA TYR A 143 -0.29 6.16 15.17
C TYR A 143 -1.61 6.49 15.86
N ASN A 144 -2.27 5.47 16.36
CA ASN A 144 -3.36 5.58 17.31
C ASN A 144 -3.22 4.56 18.43
N GLU A 145 -3.98 4.77 19.49
CA GLU A 145 -4.09 3.87 20.64
C GLU A 145 -5.55 3.42 20.77
N ASP A 146 -5.75 2.11 20.90
CA ASP A 146 -7.03 1.51 21.23
C ASP A 146 -6.88 0.49 22.38
N SER A 147 -7.97 -0.20 22.72
CA SER A 147 -7.95 -1.21 23.79
C SER A 147 -7.01 -2.40 23.51
N GLY A 148 -6.52 -2.56 22.30
CA GLY A 148 -5.59 -3.61 21.87
C GLY A 148 -4.13 -3.16 21.84
N GLY A 149 -3.84 -1.89 22.15
CA GLY A 149 -2.50 -1.30 22.13
C GLY A 149 -2.33 -0.23 21.05
N TYR A 150 -1.08 -0.01 20.66
CA TYR A 150 -0.74 0.97 19.64
C TYR A 150 -0.77 0.33 18.23
N LYS A 151 -1.35 1.06 17.27
CA LYS A 151 -1.26 0.77 15.86
C LYS A 151 -0.59 1.95 15.19
N PHE A 152 0.34 1.69 14.29
CA PHE A 152 1.07 2.75 13.60
C PHE A 152 1.33 2.41 12.13
N SER A 153 1.50 3.45 11.35
CA SER A 153 1.96 3.43 9.97
C SER A 153 3.23 4.25 9.89
N VAL A 154 4.30 3.63 9.40
CA VAL A 154 5.61 4.27 9.18
C VAL A 154 5.85 4.35 7.68
N ARG A 155 6.29 5.51 7.21
CA ARG A 155 6.69 5.73 5.83
C ARG A 155 7.98 6.53 5.78
N SER A 156 8.83 6.23 4.80
CA SER A 156 10.05 6.99 4.51
C SER A 156 10.30 7.01 3.00
N CYS A 157 10.71 8.16 2.48
CA CYS A 157 11.12 8.32 1.08
C CYS A 157 12.65 8.49 0.94
N ILE A 158 13.42 8.38 2.03
CA ILE A 158 14.88 8.48 2.04
C ILE A 158 15.52 7.15 2.43
N ARG A 159 16.72 6.91 1.90
CA ARG A 159 17.45 5.65 2.15
C ARG A 159 18.03 5.55 3.55
N GLU A 160 18.28 6.67 4.19
CA GLU A 160 18.87 6.79 5.52
C GLU A 160 17.94 6.28 6.62
N VAL A 161 16.64 6.23 6.35
CA VAL A 161 15.63 5.72 7.28
C VAL A 161 14.89 4.56 6.63
N ASN A 162 15.17 3.35 7.11
CA ASN A 162 14.44 2.15 6.73
C ASN A 162 13.12 2.09 7.54
N ALA A 163 11.99 2.25 6.86
CA ALA A 163 10.68 2.29 7.49
C ALA A 163 10.34 0.96 8.22
N SER A 164 10.80 -0.19 7.72
CA SER A 164 10.57 -1.49 8.36
C SER A 164 11.37 -1.60 9.66
N GLU A 165 12.66 -1.27 9.66
CA GLU A 165 13.50 -1.28 10.86
C GLU A 165 12.99 -0.31 11.92
N LEU A 166 12.52 0.88 11.50
CA LEU A 166 11.90 1.84 12.40
C LEU A 166 10.59 1.32 12.98
N SER A 167 9.78 0.62 12.17
CA SER A 167 8.55 -0.03 12.62
C SER A 167 8.83 -1.11 13.65
N ASP A 168 9.84 -1.96 13.43
CA ASP A 168 10.24 -3.01 14.36
C ASP A 168 10.70 -2.42 15.69
N TYR A 169 11.52 -1.39 15.64
CA TYR A 169 11.98 -0.66 16.85
C TYR A 169 10.84 -0.05 17.66
N LEU A 170 9.80 0.47 17.00
CA LEU A 170 8.61 1.04 17.66
C LEU A 170 7.68 -0.05 18.24
N SER A 171 7.85 -1.30 17.84
CA SER A 171 7.04 -2.44 18.30
C SER A 171 7.59 -3.12 19.55
N GLU A 172 8.85 -2.86 19.92
CA GLU A 172 9.53 -3.36 21.11
C GLU A 172 9.05 -2.63 22.40
#